data_3ce0aca8cdeb2dce15111632b513ca14
#
_entry.id   3ce0aca8cdeb2dce15111632b513ca14
#
_cell.length_a   1.000
_cell.length_b   1.000
_cell.length_c   1.000
_cell.angle_alpha   90.00
_cell.angle_beta   90.00
_cell.angle_gamma   90.00
#
_symmetry.space_group_name_H-M   'P 1'
#
loop_
_entity.id
_entity.type
_entity.pdbx_description
1 polymer ?
#
loop_
_entity_poly.entity_id
_entity_poly.type
_entity_poly.pdbx_seq_one_letter_code
_entity_poly.pdbx_strand_id
1 'polypeptide(L)'
;RYFQASCYGDCWWITHHYKSVSDSARSWELDYAKQAIEHLNLCKHSQDEQMRYRTLYALAFVNAYIPGNSWISITYDKDWNEVMNYRPESAQYKALAELNDYATNHPERIDEYARRCDVLQRFQAMNHQP
;
A
#
# COMPACT_ATOMS: atom_id res chain seq x y z
N ARG A 1 10.94 8.51 -3.72
CA ARG A 1 11.58 7.99 -4.94
C ARG A 1 11.47 6.49 -5.06
N TYR A 2 11.75 5.75 -3.99
CA TYR A 2 11.57 4.29 -3.97
C TYR A 2 10.11 3.90 -4.17
N PHE A 3 9.19 4.63 -3.54
CA PHE A 3 7.76 4.42 -3.73
C PHE A 3 7.35 4.59 -5.19
N GLN A 4 7.74 5.69 -5.83
CA GLN A 4 7.43 5.92 -7.24
C GLN A 4 8.04 4.85 -8.15
N ALA A 5 9.30 4.46 -7.91
CA ALA A 5 9.94 3.40 -8.67
C ALA A 5 9.26 2.04 -8.46
N SER A 6 8.70 1.78 -7.28
CA SER A 6 8.06 0.50 -6.95
C SER A 6 6.61 0.39 -7.42
N CYS A 7 5.86 1.50 -7.44
CA CYS A 7 4.41 1.48 -7.65
C CYS A 7 3.95 2.17 -8.93
N TYR A 8 4.62 3.26 -9.33
CA TYR A 8 4.16 4.14 -10.41
C TYR A 8 5.24 4.53 -11.40
N GLY A 9 6.49 4.12 -11.18
CA GLY A 9 7.57 4.43 -12.11
C GLY A 9 7.51 3.56 -13.36
N ASP A 10 8.06 4.07 -14.45
CA ASP A 10 8.14 3.35 -15.72
C ASP A 10 8.91 2.03 -15.63
N CYS A 11 9.63 1.82 -14.52
CA CYS A 11 10.46 0.64 -14.28
C CYS A 11 9.87 -0.31 -13.22
N TRP A 12 8.64 -0.10 -12.74
CA TRP A 12 8.03 -0.93 -11.70
C TRP A 12 8.07 -2.43 -12.02
N TRP A 13 7.87 -2.79 -13.27
CA TRP A 13 7.90 -4.16 -13.77
C TRP A 13 9.29 -4.78 -13.70
N ILE A 14 10.37 -3.98 -13.86
CA ILE A 14 11.75 -4.46 -13.70
C ILE A 14 12.06 -4.77 -12.24
N THR A 15 11.53 -3.97 -11.32
CA THR A 15 11.84 -4.09 -9.90
C THR A 15 11.00 -5.12 -9.16
N HIS A 16 9.87 -5.55 -9.73
CA HIS A 16 8.93 -6.44 -9.05
C HIS A 16 8.83 -7.85 -9.63
N HIS A 17 9.04 -8.05 -10.90
CA HIS A 17 8.47 -9.21 -11.56
C HIS A 17 9.42 -10.27 -12.06
N TYR A 18 10.70 -9.99 -12.12
CA TYR A 18 11.63 -10.97 -12.66
C TYR A 18 12.51 -11.58 -11.60
N LYS A 19 11.86 -12.16 -10.60
CA LYS A 19 12.52 -13.12 -9.72
C LYS A 19 12.61 -14.46 -10.45
N SER A 20 13.66 -14.66 -11.23
CA SER A 20 14.02 -16.04 -11.51
C SER A 20 14.43 -16.69 -10.19
N VAL A 21 14.18 -17.97 -10.03
CA VAL A 21 14.58 -18.73 -8.83
C VAL A 21 16.08 -18.61 -8.54
N SER A 22 16.89 -18.37 -9.59
CA SER A 22 18.33 -18.15 -9.52
C SER A 22 18.74 -16.77 -8.95
N ASP A 23 17.84 -15.77 -9.01
CA ASP A 23 18.14 -14.39 -8.59
C ASP A 23 17.55 -14.04 -7.22
N SER A 24 17.02 -15.01 -6.50
CA SER A 24 16.35 -14.80 -5.20
C SER A 24 17.22 -14.10 -4.16
N ALA A 25 18.54 -14.30 -4.18
CA ALA A 25 19.46 -13.62 -3.29
C ALA A 25 19.67 -12.14 -3.64
N ARG A 26 19.64 -11.78 -4.92
CA ARG A 26 19.79 -10.38 -5.40
C ARG A 26 18.48 -9.62 -5.46
N SER A 27 17.36 -10.30 -5.62
CA SER A 27 16.05 -9.66 -5.73
C SER A 27 15.63 -8.88 -4.49
N TRP A 28 16.21 -9.18 -3.36
CA TRP A 28 15.98 -8.50 -2.11
C TRP A 28 16.68 -7.12 -2.05
N GLU A 29 17.88 -6.97 -2.60
CA GLU A 29 18.59 -5.69 -2.69
C GLU A 29 17.89 -4.70 -3.64
N LEU A 30 17.13 -5.23 -4.61
CA LEU A 30 16.37 -4.46 -5.58
C LEU A 30 14.88 -4.34 -5.21
N ASP A 31 14.50 -4.74 -4.01
CA ASP A 31 13.11 -4.61 -3.54
C ASP A 31 12.84 -3.17 -3.07
N TYR A 32 12.59 -2.31 -4.04
CA TYR A 32 12.33 -0.90 -3.79
C TYR A 32 11.07 -0.66 -2.95
N ALA A 33 10.11 -1.58 -2.96
CA ALA A 33 8.94 -1.47 -2.09
C ALA A 33 9.32 -1.59 -0.61
N LYS A 34 10.18 -2.52 -0.25
CA LYS A 34 10.70 -2.66 1.13
C LYS A 34 11.52 -1.45 1.54
N GLN A 35 12.44 -1.00 0.67
CA GLN A 35 13.23 0.20 0.93
C GLN A 35 12.34 1.43 1.10
N ALA A 36 11.28 1.55 0.29
CA ALA A 36 10.30 2.62 0.45
C ALA A 36 9.64 2.60 1.83
N ILE A 37 9.21 1.42 2.30
CA ILE A 37 8.60 1.27 3.63
C ILE A 37 9.56 1.69 4.74
N GLU A 38 10.83 1.28 4.68
CA GLU A 38 11.84 1.66 5.67
C GLU A 38 11.99 3.19 5.77
N HIS A 39 12.17 3.86 4.64
CA HIS A 39 12.31 5.32 4.61
C HIS A 39 11.01 6.06 4.96
N LEU A 40 9.86 5.59 4.50
CA LEU A 40 8.56 6.18 4.81
C LEU A 40 8.25 6.10 6.31
N ASN A 41 8.58 4.99 6.97
CA ASN A 41 8.37 4.87 8.42
C ASN A 41 9.16 5.92 9.23
N LEU A 42 10.31 6.38 8.75
CA LEU A 42 11.05 7.48 9.38
C LEU A 42 10.31 8.82 9.27
N CYS A 43 9.50 9.00 8.21
CA CYS A 43 8.76 10.24 7.95
C CYS A 43 7.34 10.25 8.55
N LYS A 44 6.88 9.13 9.09
CA LYS A 44 5.50 8.93 9.57
C LYS A 44 5.08 9.92 10.66
N HIS A 45 6.01 10.37 11.47
CA HIS A 45 5.80 11.32 12.56
C HIS A 45 6.40 12.70 12.28
N SER A 46 6.55 13.05 11.00
CA SER A 46 7.04 14.36 10.59
C SER A 46 6.18 15.49 11.18
N GLN A 47 6.83 16.59 11.57
CA GLN A 47 6.15 17.83 11.97
C GLN A 47 5.58 18.57 10.76
N ASP A 48 6.08 18.29 9.55
CA ASP A 48 5.49 18.75 8.30
C ASP A 48 4.26 17.89 7.99
N GLU A 49 3.09 18.47 8.14
CA GLU A 49 1.80 17.82 7.96
C GLU A 49 1.57 17.33 6.53
N GLN A 50 2.09 18.04 5.53
CA GLN A 50 2.01 17.59 4.15
C GLN A 50 2.90 16.36 3.91
N MET A 51 4.09 16.35 4.50
CA MET A 51 4.98 15.20 4.47
C MET A 51 4.33 14.01 5.17
N ARG A 52 3.72 14.24 6.34
CA ARG A 52 3.03 13.20 7.11
C ARG A 52 1.90 12.58 6.30
N TYR A 53 1.02 13.39 5.73
CA TYR A 53 -0.08 12.91 4.89
C TYR A 53 0.42 12.07 3.70
N ARG A 54 1.38 12.58 2.94
CA ARG A 54 1.95 11.87 1.80
C ARG A 54 2.62 10.55 2.20
N THR A 55 3.23 10.53 3.36
CA THR A 55 3.85 9.32 3.92
C THR A 55 2.79 8.26 4.25
N LEU A 56 1.71 8.63 4.93
CA LEU A 56 0.62 7.71 5.24
C LEU A 56 -0.03 7.15 3.97
N TYR A 57 -0.26 8.01 2.99
CA TYR A 57 -0.76 7.60 1.69
C TYR A 57 0.17 6.60 1.00
N ALA A 58 1.46 6.92 0.91
CA ALA A 58 2.45 6.05 0.28
C ALA A 58 2.57 4.69 1.00
N LEU A 59 2.53 4.65 2.33
CA LEU A 59 2.56 3.41 3.11
C LEU A 59 1.33 2.53 2.83
N ALA A 60 0.15 3.13 2.71
CA ALA A 60 -1.07 2.38 2.39
C ALA A 60 -1.00 1.72 1.00
N PHE A 61 -0.30 2.34 0.05
CA PHE A 61 -0.16 1.79 -1.31
C PHE A 61 1.00 0.83 -1.46
N VAL A 62 2.19 1.18 -0.98
CA VAL A 62 3.38 0.36 -1.20
C VAL A 62 3.26 -1.02 -0.58
N ASN A 63 2.52 -1.15 0.52
CA ASN A 63 2.28 -2.44 1.16
C ASN A 63 1.52 -3.43 0.26
N ALA A 64 0.73 -2.96 -0.71
CA ALA A 64 0.06 -3.84 -1.68
C ALA A 64 1.05 -4.61 -2.57
N TYR A 65 2.25 -4.08 -2.76
CA TYR A 65 3.28 -4.64 -3.63
C TYR A 65 4.24 -5.60 -2.93
N ILE A 66 4.06 -5.80 -1.64
CA ILE A 66 4.86 -6.77 -0.89
C ILE A 66 4.03 -8.03 -0.67
N PRO A 67 4.52 -9.21 -1.09
CA PRO A 67 3.82 -10.46 -0.86
C PRO A 67 3.45 -10.65 0.61
N GLY A 68 2.18 -10.96 0.84
CA GLY A 68 1.66 -11.16 2.19
C GLY A 68 1.21 -9.90 2.93
N ASN A 69 1.53 -8.69 2.45
CA ASN A 69 1.12 -7.45 3.08
C ASN A 69 -0.24 -6.91 2.61
N SER A 70 -0.73 -7.35 1.46
CA SER A 70 -2.02 -6.89 0.93
C SER A 70 -3.18 -7.27 1.85
N TRP A 71 -4.12 -6.35 2.03
CA TRP A 71 -5.34 -6.57 2.82
C TRP A 71 -6.43 -7.34 2.08
N ILE A 72 -6.32 -7.42 0.76
CA ILE A 72 -7.17 -8.23 -0.10
C ILE A 72 -6.31 -9.27 -0.79
N SER A 73 -6.77 -10.50 -0.80
CA SER A 73 -6.24 -11.56 -1.64
C SER A 73 -7.38 -12.22 -2.41
N ILE A 74 -7.11 -12.54 -3.66
CA ILE A 74 -8.06 -13.26 -4.52
C ILE A 74 -7.58 -14.70 -4.60
N THR A 75 -8.49 -15.62 -4.29
CA THR A 75 -8.34 -17.06 -4.50
C THR A 75 -9.42 -17.52 -5.46
N TYR A 76 -9.33 -18.75 -5.95
CA TYR A 76 -10.34 -19.34 -6.81
C TYR A 76 -10.92 -20.57 -6.12
N ASP A 77 -12.23 -20.69 -6.18
CA ASP A 77 -12.91 -21.88 -5.69
C ASP A 77 -12.76 -23.06 -6.69
N LYS A 78 -13.38 -24.21 -6.37
CA LYS A 78 -13.34 -25.41 -7.23
C LYS A 78 -13.97 -25.19 -8.61
N ASP A 79 -14.85 -24.22 -8.76
CA ASP A 79 -15.56 -23.88 -9.99
C ASP A 79 -14.93 -22.68 -10.71
N TRP A 80 -13.71 -22.27 -10.29
CA TRP A 80 -12.93 -21.14 -10.81
C TRP A 80 -13.58 -19.77 -10.61
N ASN A 81 -14.50 -19.63 -9.65
CA ASN A 81 -15.02 -18.32 -9.28
C ASN A 81 -14.03 -17.61 -8.36
N GLU A 82 -13.91 -16.30 -8.53
CA GLU A 82 -13.07 -15.48 -7.68
C GLU A 82 -13.65 -15.39 -6.27
N VAL A 83 -12.84 -15.71 -5.29
CA VAL A 83 -13.15 -15.56 -3.85
C VAL A 83 -12.25 -14.48 -3.28
N MET A 84 -12.85 -13.39 -2.86
CA MET A 84 -12.14 -12.27 -2.25
C MET A 84 -12.01 -12.51 -0.74
N ASN A 85 -10.77 -12.54 -0.26
CA ASN A 85 -10.46 -12.73 1.15
C ASN A 85 -9.91 -11.43 1.73
N TYR A 86 -10.43 -11.03 2.88
CA TYR A 86 -10.01 -9.82 3.59
C TYR A 86 -9.09 -10.18 4.76
N ARG A 87 -8.03 -9.40 4.92
CA ARG A 87 -6.96 -9.65 5.89
C ARG A 87 -6.73 -8.42 6.76
N PRO A 88 -7.55 -8.22 7.81
CA PRO A 88 -7.45 -7.04 8.68
C PRO A 88 -6.15 -6.99 9.50
N GLU A 89 -5.46 -8.12 9.63
CA GLU A 89 -4.14 -8.20 10.28
C GLU A 89 -2.99 -7.74 9.40
N SER A 90 -3.21 -7.56 8.10
CA SER A 90 -2.17 -7.23 7.12
C SER A 90 -1.56 -5.85 7.35
N ALA A 91 -0.32 -5.67 6.88
CA ALA A 91 0.36 -4.39 6.99
C ALA A 91 -0.34 -3.29 6.17
N GLN A 92 -0.89 -3.64 5.01
CA GLN A 92 -1.66 -2.70 4.19
C GLN A 92 -2.95 -2.25 4.90
N TYR A 93 -3.67 -3.16 5.54
CA TYR A 93 -4.89 -2.80 6.28
C TYR A 93 -4.57 -1.79 7.39
N LYS A 94 -3.52 -2.04 8.16
CA LYS A 94 -3.09 -1.13 9.23
C LYS A 94 -2.71 0.25 8.70
N ALA A 95 -1.97 0.29 7.58
CA ALA A 95 -1.61 1.55 6.93
C ALA A 95 -2.83 2.30 6.37
N LEU A 96 -3.82 1.59 5.82
CA LEU A 96 -5.09 2.17 5.37
C LEU A 96 -5.91 2.72 6.55
N ALA A 97 -5.93 2.03 7.68
CA ALA A 97 -6.60 2.50 8.89
C ALA A 97 -5.98 3.81 9.39
N GLU A 98 -4.66 3.89 9.48
CA GLU A 98 -3.97 5.13 9.87
C GLU A 98 -4.21 6.28 8.88
N LEU A 99 -4.21 6.01 7.59
CA LEU A 99 -4.55 7.00 6.56
C LEU A 99 -6.00 7.47 6.71
N ASN A 100 -6.93 6.54 6.93
CA ASN A 100 -8.35 6.86 7.11
C ASN A 100 -8.59 7.70 8.36
N ASP A 101 -7.96 7.36 9.48
CA ASP A 101 -8.04 8.14 10.72
C ASP A 101 -7.50 9.56 10.50
N TYR A 102 -6.36 9.68 9.81
CA TYR A 102 -5.82 10.99 9.46
C TYR A 102 -6.78 11.78 8.56
N ALA A 103 -7.32 11.15 7.52
CA ALA A 103 -8.24 11.78 6.58
C ALA A 103 -9.54 12.24 7.25
N THR A 104 -10.05 11.47 8.21
CA THR A 104 -11.25 11.81 8.98
C THR A 104 -11.02 13.01 9.91
N ASN A 105 -9.85 13.08 10.52
CA ASN A 105 -9.51 14.16 11.45
C ASN A 105 -9.01 15.44 10.75
N HIS A 106 -8.55 15.34 9.51
CA HIS A 106 -7.98 16.45 8.74
C HIS A 106 -8.53 16.49 7.29
N PRO A 107 -9.87 16.58 7.10
CA PRO A 107 -10.48 16.49 5.77
C PRO A 107 -10.02 17.61 4.82
N GLU A 108 -9.61 18.76 5.38
CA GLU A 108 -9.11 19.91 4.61
C GLU A 108 -7.72 19.68 3.99
N ARG A 109 -6.99 18.68 4.50
CA ARG A 109 -5.62 18.36 4.07
C ARG A 109 -5.55 17.28 3.02
N ILE A 110 -6.66 16.56 2.83
CA ILE A 110 -6.72 15.46 1.85
C ILE A 110 -6.96 16.04 0.46
N ASP A 111 -6.03 15.80 -0.44
CA ASP A 111 -6.14 16.22 -1.82
C ASP A 111 -7.21 15.43 -2.60
N GLU A 112 -7.58 15.95 -3.76
CA GLU A 112 -8.60 15.33 -4.60
C GLU A 112 -8.16 13.95 -5.11
N TYR A 113 -6.88 13.74 -5.26
CA TYR A 113 -6.32 12.48 -5.73
C TYR A 113 -6.60 11.34 -4.73
N ALA A 114 -6.35 11.57 -3.45
CA ALA A 114 -6.67 10.58 -2.43
C ALA A 114 -8.19 10.41 -2.22
N ARG A 115 -8.97 11.48 -2.37
CA ARG A 115 -10.45 11.38 -2.30
C ARG A 115 -11.04 10.50 -3.40
N ARG A 116 -10.40 10.44 -4.55
CA ARG A 116 -10.80 9.59 -5.69
C ARG A 116 -10.17 8.20 -5.66
N CYS A 117 -9.34 7.92 -4.67
CA CYS A 117 -8.67 6.64 -4.57
C CYS A 117 -9.69 5.53 -4.26
N ASP A 118 -9.89 4.65 -5.19
CA ASP A 118 -10.82 3.51 -5.06
C ASP A 118 -10.45 2.55 -3.92
N VAL A 119 -9.17 2.41 -3.63
CA VAL A 119 -8.68 1.56 -2.51
C VAL A 119 -9.10 2.14 -1.16
N LEU A 120 -8.91 3.45 -0.97
CA LEU A 120 -9.32 4.13 0.26
C LEU A 120 -10.84 4.17 0.39
N GLN A 121 -11.56 4.46 -0.70
CA GLN A 121 -13.03 4.45 -0.71
C GLN A 121 -13.59 3.06 -0.38
N ARG A 122 -13.02 2.01 -0.93
CA ARG A 122 -13.41 0.62 -0.62
C ARG A 122 -13.15 0.29 0.85
N PHE A 123 -11.99 0.69 1.37
CA PHE A 123 -11.66 0.52 2.78
C PHE A 123 -12.68 1.22 3.69
N GLN A 124 -13.04 2.46 3.38
CA GLN A 124 -14.04 3.23 4.11
C GLN A 124 -15.43 2.58 4.05
N ALA A 125 -15.86 2.17 2.86
CA ALA A 125 -17.15 1.52 2.67
C ALA A 125 -17.29 0.23 3.49
N MET A 126 -16.21 -0.54 3.63
CA MET A 126 -16.24 -1.78 4.41
C MET A 126 -16.25 -1.55 5.93
N ASN A 127 -15.60 -0.48 6.40
CA ASN A 127 -15.54 -0.17 7.84
C ASN A 127 -16.73 0.66 8.33
N HIS A 128 -17.59 1.15 7.41
CA HIS A 128 -18.82 1.86 7.73
C HIS A 128 -20.08 1.00 7.60
N GLN A 129 -19.96 -0.29 7.35
CA GLN A 129 -21.11 -1.20 7.45
C GLN A 129 -21.38 -1.47 8.94
N PRO A 130 -22.61 -1.18 9.43
CA PRO A 130 -23.01 -1.38 10.82
C PRO A 130 -23.03 -2.84 11.20
#